data_682f4b63da8cb812eb907c055fd610e8
#
_entry.id   682f4b63da8cb812eb907c055fd610e8
#
_cell.length_a   1.000
_cell.length_b   1.000
_cell.length_c   1.000
_cell.angle_alpha   90.00
_cell.angle_beta   90.00
_cell.angle_gamma   90.00
#
_symmetry.space_group_name_H-M   'P 1'
#
loop_
_entity.id
_entity.type
_entity.pdbx_description
1 polymer ?
#
loop_
_entity_poly.entity_id
_entity_poly.type
_entity_poly.pdbx_seq_one_letter_code
_entity_poly.pdbx_strand_id
1 'polypeptide(L)'
;FDYFDSERVQLMGIVEYTYLCKLTPEFRQETLEKLFHYKMPCVIMCRDLDPHPEMLYYAKQRGVPILKTKETTSEFMGELLKWMKVQLAPRTTVHGVLVDIYGEGVLITGESGIGKSEAALELVKRGHRLVADDAVEIKKVSHTTLVGSCPELIRYFIEVRGIGIINVKQMFGVQSVKDTQDIDIIIKLEYWEKGKAYDRLGIKENYMDILGNKVVCHNIPVRPGRNLAIICESAAVNCRQKKMGYNAAQALNDAIMNNAMNGNH
;
A
#
# COMPACT_ATOMS: atom_id res chain seq x y z
N PHE A 1 -9.54 -27.79 -25.29
CA PHE A 1 -9.85 -26.48 -24.68
C PHE A 1 -10.83 -26.56 -23.47
N ASP A 2 -11.13 -27.75 -22.95
CA ASP A 2 -12.12 -27.95 -21.88
C ASP A 2 -11.77 -27.24 -20.57
N TYR A 3 -10.50 -26.94 -20.34
CA TYR A 3 -9.99 -26.20 -19.17
C TYR A 3 -9.34 -24.86 -19.54
N PHE A 4 -9.63 -24.34 -20.73
CA PHE A 4 -9.05 -23.08 -21.19
C PHE A 4 -9.72 -21.90 -20.49
N ASP A 5 -8.94 -21.13 -19.74
CA ASP A 5 -9.41 -19.94 -19.05
C ASP A 5 -9.21 -18.71 -19.96
N SER A 6 -10.27 -18.33 -20.64
CA SER A 6 -10.25 -17.24 -21.61
C SER A 6 -10.15 -15.85 -20.99
N GLU A 7 -10.41 -15.69 -19.70
CA GLU A 7 -10.33 -14.38 -19.02
C GLU A 7 -8.89 -13.98 -18.70
N ARG A 8 -7.94 -14.91 -18.85
CA ARG A 8 -6.51 -14.66 -18.58
C ARG A 8 -5.76 -14.17 -19.81
N VAL A 9 -4.71 -13.40 -19.56
CA VAL A 9 -3.67 -13.08 -20.54
C VAL A 9 -2.99 -14.38 -20.98
N GLN A 10 -2.93 -14.62 -22.29
CA GLN A 10 -2.29 -15.81 -22.85
C GLN A 10 -0.82 -15.54 -23.18
N LEU A 11 0.09 -16.31 -22.61
CA LEU A 11 1.52 -16.24 -22.92
C LEU A 11 1.88 -17.39 -23.85
N MET A 12 2.53 -17.06 -24.95
CA MET A 12 3.01 -18.04 -25.93
C MET A 12 4.54 -18.06 -25.94
N GLY A 13 5.08 -19.14 -25.44
CA GLY A 13 6.53 -19.38 -25.41
C GLY A 13 7.00 -20.30 -26.51
N ILE A 14 8.25 -20.77 -26.36
CA ILE A 14 8.90 -21.65 -27.37
C ILE A 14 8.19 -23.00 -27.52
N VAL A 15 7.57 -23.50 -26.45
CA VAL A 15 6.93 -24.82 -26.44
C VAL A 15 5.67 -24.78 -27.30
N GLU A 16 4.77 -23.84 -27.03
CA GLU A 16 3.51 -23.63 -27.76
C GLU A 16 3.79 -23.26 -29.21
N TYR A 17 4.78 -22.38 -29.43
CA TYR A 17 5.20 -21.98 -30.76
C TYR A 17 5.72 -23.17 -31.59
N THR A 18 6.60 -23.99 -31.00
CA THR A 18 7.17 -25.18 -31.65
C THR A 18 6.08 -26.22 -31.96
N TYR A 19 5.11 -26.37 -31.04
CA TYR A 19 3.96 -27.22 -31.30
C TYR A 19 3.18 -26.76 -32.53
N LEU A 20 2.84 -25.47 -32.62
CA LEU A 20 2.15 -24.91 -33.80
C LEU A 20 2.97 -25.07 -35.09
N CYS A 21 4.30 -24.94 -35.03
CA CYS A 21 5.16 -25.17 -36.19
C CYS A 21 5.15 -26.63 -36.70
N LYS A 22 4.92 -27.60 -35.82
CA LYS A 22 4.86 -29.03 -36.18
C LYS A 22 3.52 -29.45 -36.76
N LEU A 23 2.47 -28.64 -36.61
CA LEU A 23 1.16 -28.94 -37.23
C LEU A 23 1.20 -28.66 -38.72
N THR A 24 0.41 -29.45 -39.50
CA THR A 24 0.16 -29.07 -40.88
C THR A 24 -0.60 -27.74 -40.96
N PRO A 25 -0.50 -27.00 -42.06
CA PRO A 25 -1.20 -25.72 -42.19
C PRO A 25 -2.70 -25.81 -41.88
N GLU A 26 -3.36 -26.88 -42.26
CA GLU A 26 -4.80 -27.11 -42.03
C GLU A 26 -5.10 -27.30 -40.55
N PHE A 27 -4.34 -28.16 -39.88
CA PHE A 27 -4.52 -28.41 -38.44
C PHE A 27 -4.13 -27.18 -37.60
N ARG A 28 -3.12 -26.43 -38.01
CA ARG A 28 -2.72 -25.18 -37.34
C ARG A 28 -3.84 -24.14 -37.44
N GLN A 29 -4.41 -23.98 -38.63
CA GLN A 29 -5.54 -23.09 -38.89
C GLN A 29 -6.73 -23.46 -37.98
N GLU A 30 -7.14 -24.74 -37.96
CA GLU A 30 -8.25 -25.22 -37.13
C GLU A 30 -7.98 -24.99 -35.64
N THR A 31 -6.76 -25.25 -35.21
CA THR A 31 -6.36 -25.05 -33.80
C THR A 31 -6.43 -23.58 -33.38
N LEU A 32 -5.92 -22.69 -34.24
CA LEU A 32 -5.94 -21.25 -33.99
C LEU A 32 -7.36 -20.68 -34.08
N GLU A 33 -8.18 -21.15 -34.99
CA GLU A 33 -9.60 -20.78 -35.07
C GLU A 33 -10.33 -21.13 -33.77
N LYS A 34 -10.13 -22.35 -33.25
CA LYS A 34 -10.68 -22.78 -31.94
C LYS A 34 -10.17 -21.93 -30.78
N LEU A 35 -8.87 -21.60 -30.77
CA LEU A 35 -8.28 -20.75 -29.75
C LEU A 35 -8.91 -19.36 -29.75
N PHE A 36 -8.97 -18.71 -30.88
CA PHE A 36 -9.53 -17.36 -31.04
C PHE A 36 -11.06 -17.33 -31.04
N HIS A 37 -11.73 -18.48 -30.96
CA HIS A 37 -13.17 -18.51 -30.68
C HIS A 37 -13.49 -17.93 -29.33
N TYR A 38 -12.58 -18.09 -28.37
CA TYR A 38 -12.68 -17.51 -27.03
C TYR A 38 -12.28 -16.04 -27.04
N LYS A 39 -13.04 -15.21 -26.29
CA LYS A 39 -12.68 -13.81 -26.09
C LYS A 39 -11.62 -13.73 -24.98
N MET A 40 -10.40 -13.38 -25.36
CA MET A 40 -9.29 -13.23 -24.41
C MET A 40 -8.75 -11.81 -24.41
N PRO A 41 -8.15 -11.33 -23.29
CA PRO A 41 -7.62 -9.96 -23.19
C PRO A 41 -6.52 -9.66 -24.20
N CYS A 42 -5.56 -10.54 -24.35
CA CYS A 42 -4.49 -10.47 -25.36
C CYS A 42 -3.69 -11.77 -25.40
N VAL A 43 -2.90 -11.93 -26.47
CA VAL A 43 -1.85 -12.95 -26.59
C VAL A 43 -0.50 -12.26 -26.59
N ILE A 44 0.47 -12.76 -25.82
CA ILE A 44 1.81 -12.20 -25.72
C ILE A 44 2.81 -13.25 -26.20
N MET A 45 3.50 -12.93 -27.31
CA MET A 45 4.57 -13.74 -27.86
C MET A 45 5.87 -13.44 -27.13
N CYS A 46 6.41 -14.42 -26.42
CA CYS A 46 7.68 -14.31 -25.71
C CYS A 46 8.87 -14.65 -26.60
N ARG A 47 10.10 -14.26 -26.19
CA ARG A 47 11.37 -14.53 -26.90
C ARG A 47 11.42 -13.94 -28.31
N ASP A 48 10.74 -12.82 -28.51
CA ASP A 48 10.68 -12.14 -29.81
C ASP A 48 10.16 -13.02 -30.97
N LEU A 49 9.39 -14.08 -30.65
CA LEU A 49 8.80 -14.97 -31.63
C LEU A 49 7.77 -14.21 -32.49
N ASP A 50 7.82 -14.44 -33.81
CA ASP A 50 6.84 -13.86 -34.71
C ASP A 50 5.55 -14.69 -34.75
N PRO A 51 4.39 -14.05 -34.58
CA PRO A 51 3.13 -14.78 -34.68
C PRO A 51 2.92 -15.36 -36.07
N HIS A 52 2.32 -16.57 -36.15
CA HIS A 52 1.95 -17.17 -37.44
C HIS A 52 0.94 -16.29 -38.19
N PRO A 53 0.98 -16.24 -39.54
CA PRO A 53 0.01 -15.45 -40.34
C PRO A 53 -1.43 -15.75 -39.98
N GLU A 54 -1.77 -17.02 -39.78
CA GLU A 54 -3.10 -17.47 -39.38
C GLU A 54 -3.51 -16.92 -38.01
N MET A 55 -2.58 -16.82 -37.11
CA MET A 55 -2.80 -16.20 -35.75
C MET A 55 -3.16 -14.72 -35.91
N LEU A 56 -2.42 -13.97 -36.73
CA LEU A 56 -2.70 -12.55 -36.98
C LEU A 56 -4.08 -12.37 -37.64
N TYR A 57 -4.45 -13.28 -38.55
CA TYR A 57 -5.74 -13.25 -39.22
C TYR A 57 -6.91 -13.40 -38.21
N TYR A 58 -6.90 -14.46 -37.38
CA TYR A 58 -7.98 -14.69 -36.43
C TYR A 58 -7.98 -13.66 -35.26
N ALA A 59 -6.82 -13.25 -34.80
CA ALA A 59 -6.71 -12.20 -33.79
C ALA A 59 -7.36 -10.88 -34.25
N LYS A 60 -7.09 -10.48 -35.51
CA LYS A 60 -7.70 -9.30 -36.12
C LYS A 60 -9.22 -9.41 -36.24
N GLN A 61 -9.73 -10.59 -36.67
CA GLN A 61 -11.17 -10.81 -36.78
C GLN A 61 -11.90 -10.73 -35.44
N ARG A 62 -11.27 -11.17 -34.37
CA ARG A 62 -11.83 -11.22 -33.01
C ARG A 62 -11.49 -10.01 -32.14
N GLY A 63 -10.67 -9.08 -32.65
CA GLY A 63 -10.22 -7.89 -31.89
C GLY A 63 -9.33 -8.23 -30.70
N VAL A 64 -8.58 -9.36 -30.76
CA VAL A 64 -7.66 -9.77 -29.74
C VAL A 64 -6.28 -9.19 -30.03
N PRO A 65 -5.70 -8.35 -29.15
CA PRO A 65 -4.34 -7.82 -29.32
C PRO A 65 -3.29 -8.93 -29.27
N ILE A 66 -2.30 -8.87 -30.18
CA ILE A 66 -1.06 -9.67 -30.08
C ILE A 66 0.07 -8.73 -29.79
N LEU A 67 0.80 -9.01 -28.69
CA LEU A 67 1.95 -8.26 -28.23
C LEU A 67 3.21 -9.14 -28.31
N LYS A 68 4.39 -8.52 -28.35
CA LYS A 68 5.69 -9.23 -28.34
C LYS A 68 6.57 -8.74 -27.20
N THR A 69 7.34 -9.66 -26.62
CA THR A 69 8.42 -9.34 -25.71
C THR A 69 9.67 -10.15 -26.05
N LYS A 70 10.87 -9.60 -25.78
CA LYS A 70 12.16 -10.30 -25.93
C LYS A 70 12.43 -11.28 -24.80
N GLU A 71 11.74 -11.11 -23.67
CA GLU A 71 11.93 -11.89 -22.47
C GLU A 71 11.46 -13.32 -22.61
N THR A 72 11.97 -14.20 -21.77
CA THR A 72 11.44 -15.55 -21.63
C THR A 72 10.05 -15.53 -21.01
N THR A 73 9.27 -16.58 -21.23
CA THR A 73 7.90 -16.69 -20.65
C THR A 73 7.92 -16.56 -19.12
N SER A 74 8.92 -17.17 -18.46
CA SER A 74 9.01 -17.15 -17.00
C SER A 74 9.40 -15.78 -16.44
N GLU A 75 10.35 -15.09 -17.08
CA GLU A 75 10.77 -13.74 -16.70
C GLU A 75 9.62 -12.75 -16.89
N PHE A 76 9.02 -12.74 -18.08
CA PHE A 76 7.89 -11.87 -18.37
C PHE A 76 6.69 -12.11 -17.45
N MET A 77 6.34 -13.40 -17.19
CA MET A 77 5.27 -13.75 -16.26
C MET A 77 5.55 -13.20 -14.85
N GLY A 78 6.79 -13.32 -14.37
CA GLY A 78 7.19 -12.80 -13.07
C GLY A 78 6.99 -11.27 -12.97
N GLU A 79 7.43 -10.54 -13.97
CA GLU A 79 7.26 -9.07 -14.03
C GLU A 79 5.81 -8.65 -14.18
N LEU A 80 5.06 -9.32 -15.06
CA LEU A 80 3.64 -9.05 -15.26
C LEU A 80 2.83 -9.28 -13.99
N LEU A 81 3.08 -10.37 -13.28
CA LEU A 81 2.40 -10.66 -12.02
C LEU A 81 2.74 -9.61 -10.94
N LYS A 82 4.00 -9.20 -10.85
CA LYS A 82 4.43 -8.14 -9.93
C LYS A 82 3.73 -6.81 -10.25
N TRP A 83 3.70 -6.44 -11.52
CA TRP A 83 3.04 -5.21 -11.98
C TRP A 83 1.52 -5.25 -11.73
N MET A 84 0.86 -6.36 -12.09
CA MET A 84 -0.59 -6.51 -11.89
C MET A 84 -0.97 -6.46 -10.40
N LYS A 85 -0.19 -7.08 -9.52
CA LYS A 85 -0.43 -6.99 -8.07
C LYS A 85 -0.48 -5.55 -7.56
N VAL A 86 0.36 -4.67 -8.10
CA VAL A 86 0.37 -3.25 -7.73
C VAL A 86 -0.78 -2.49 -8.37
N GLN A 87 -1.08 -2.73 -9.65
CA GLN A 87 -2.12 -2.02 -10.40
C GLN A 87 -3.54 -2.41 -9.98
N LEU A 88 -3.76 -3.71 -9.75
CA LEU A 88 -5.05 -4.27 -9.34
C LEU A 88 -5.21 -4.34 -7.81
N ALA A 89 -4.23 -3.84 -7.05
CA ALA A 89 -4.29 -3.84 -5.60
C ALA A 89 -5.58 -3.14 -5.12
N PRO A 90 -6.33 -3.75 -4.20
CA PRO A 90 -7.44 -3.09 -3.55
C PRO A 90 -6.99 -1.74 -2.99
N ARG A 91 -7.80 -0.71 -3.23
CA ARG A 91 -7.48 0.65 -2.79
C ARG A 91 -8.67 1.30 -2.10
N THR A 92 -8.39 2.18 -1.17
CA THR A 92 -9.37 3.03 -0.49
C THR A 92 -8.76 4.39 -0.22
N THR A 93 -9.61 5.38 0.05
CA THR A 93 -9.16 6.71 0.48
C THR A 93 -9.63 6.96 1.89
N VAL A 94 -8.72 7.40 2.75
CA VAL A 94 -9.00 7.73 4.14
C VAL A 94 -8.75 9.21 4.37
N HIS A 95 -9.70 9.90 5.03
CA HIS A 95 -9.48 11.28 5.47
C HIS A 95 -8.50 11.30 6.64
N GLY A 96 -7.35 11.93 6.42
CA GLY A 96 -6.27 11.97 7.40
C GLY A 96 -4.99 12.54 6.83
N VAL A 97 -3.93 12.42 7.61
CA VAL A 97 -2.58 12.86 7.27
C VAL A 97 -1.62 11.71 7.39
N LEU A 98 -0.78 11.49 6.40
CA LEU A 98 0.28 10.48 6.44
C LEU A 98 1.65 11.16 6.49
N VAL A 99 2.42 10.81 7.51
CA VAL A 99 3.78 11.35 7.73
C VAL A 99 4.75 10.17 7.91
N ASP A 100 5.90 10.25 7.28
CA ASP A 100 7.04 9.38 7.55
C ASP A 100 7.82 9.95 8.74
N ILE A 101 7.75 9.26 9.87
CA ILE A 101 8.41 9.64 11.12
C ILE A 101 9.53 8.63 11.42
N TYR A 102 10.78 9.04 11.20
CA TYR A 102 11.96 8.17 11.34
C TYR A 102 11.91 6.89 10.48
N GLY A 103 11.18 6.88 9.36
CA GLY A 103 10.98 5.72 8.50
C GLY A 103 9.73 4.90 8.80
N GLU A 104 9.02 5.16 9.91
CA GLU A 104 7.73 4.57 10.21
C GLU A 104 6.60 5.44 9.63
N GLY A 105 5.66 4.82 8.91
CA GLY A 105 4.49 5.52 8.39
C GLY A 105 3.40 5.68 9.42
N VAL A 106 3.16 6.91 9.82
CA VAL A 106 2.14 7.28 10.81
C VAL A 106 0.95 7.90 10.11
N LEU A 107 -0.18 7.19 10.12
CA LEU A 107 -1.46 7.69 9.62
C LEU A 107 -2.22 8.38 10.77
N ILE A 108 -2.35 9.70 10.69
CA ILE A 108 -3.05 10.51 11.68
C ILE A 108 -4.49 10.71 11.19
N THR A 109 -5.47 10.22 11.94
CA THR A 109 -6.91 10.35 11.66
C THR A 109 -7.63 11.10 12.79
N GLY A 110 -8.85 11.50 12.55
CA GLY A 110 -9.68 12.20 13.54
C GLY A 110 -10.59 13.22 12.87
N GLU A 111 -11.45 13.86 13.66
CA GLU A 111 -12.41 14.83 13.16
C GLU A 111 -11.74 16.02 12.46
N SER A 112 -12.48 16.66 11.55
CA SER A 112 -12.01 17.88 10.91
C SER A 112 -11.77 18.99 11.96
N GLY A 113 -10.62 19.65 11.87
CA GLY A 113 -10.24 20.72 12.81
C GLY A 113 -9.63 20.29 14.12
N ILE A 114 -9.36 19.00 14.31
CA ILE A 114 -8.75 18.50 15.55
C ILE A 114 -7.23 18.78 15.64
N GLY A 115 -6.61 19.31 14.59
CA GLY A 115 -5.18 19.66 14.56
C GLY A 115 -4.28 18.67 13.82
N LYS A 116 -4.82 17.87 12.87
CA LYS A 116 -4.02 16.90 12.09
C LYS A 116 -2.97 17.58 11.23
N SER A 117 -3.37 18.56 10.43
CA SER A 117 -2.48 19.28 9.50
C SER A 117 -1.45 20.14 10.26
N GLU A 118 -1.83 20.75 11.37
CA GLU A 118 -0.92 21.49 12.24
C GLU A 118 0.15 20.57 12.86
N ALA A 119 -0.26 19.38 13.30
CA ALA A 119 0.68 18.38 13.81
C ALA A 119 1.65 17.91 12.72
N ALA A 120 1.16 17.68 11.49
CA ALA A 120 1.99 17.31 10.37
C ALA A 120 3.00 18.41 10.00
N LEU A 121 2.58 19.67 10.00
CA LEU A 121 3.48 20.80 9.73
C LEU A 121 4.57 20.94 10.80
N GLU A 122 4.23 20.70 12.08
CA GLU A 122 5.23 20.67 13.15
C GLU A 122 6.20 19.50 12.98
N LEU A 123 5.72 18.31 12.61
CA LEU A 123 6.56 17.14 12.30
C LEU A 123 7.52 17.43 11.13
N VAL A 124 7.04 18.09 10.06
CA VAL A 124 7.89 18.51 8.95
C VAL A 124 9.00 19.46 9.40
N LYS A 125 8.68 20.45 10.25
CA LYS A 125 9.68 21.36 10.81
C LYS A 125 10.72 20.64 11.68
N ARG A 126 10.38 19.49 12.24
CA ARG A 126 11.27 18.62 13.02
C ARG A 126 12.12 17.68 12.15
N GLY A 127 11.95 17.73 10.81
CA GLY A 127 12.73 16.94 9.85
C GLY A 127 12.07 15.65 9.38
N HIS A 128 10.78 15.46 9.69
CA HIS A 128 9.99 14.35 9.14
C HIS A 128 9.44 14.69 7.76
N ARG A 129 8.90 13.70 7.05
CA ARG A 129 8.47 13.85 5.67
C ARG A 129 6.96 13.72 5.54
N LEU A 130 6.31 14.75 4.95
CA LEU A 130 4.91 14.68 4.60
C LEU A 130 4.71 13.75 3.39
N VAL A 131 3.74 12.86 3.47
CA VAL A 131 3.31 12.01 2.35
C VAL A 131 1.99 12.51 1.79
N ALA A 132 0.99 12.73 2.64
CA ALA A 132 -0.33 13.20 2.24
C ALA A 132 -0.97 14.03 3.36
N ASP A 133 -1.76 15.03 2.99
CA ASP A 133 -2.69 15.76 3.86
C ASP A 133 -4.10 15.68 3.28
N ASP A 134 -5.10 15.67 4.16
CA ASP A 134 -6.53 15.61 3.88
C ASP A 134 -7.02 14.26 3.28
N ALA A 135 -6.45 13.81 2.18
CA ALA A 135 -6.80 12.54 1.54
C ALA A 135 -5.57 11.63 1.40
N VAL A 136 -5.63 10.45 2.02
CA VAL A 136 -4.62 9.41 1.92
C VAL A 136 -5.17 8.27 1.06
N GLU A 137 -4.64 8.08 -0.13
CA GLU A 137 -4.92 6.91 -0.96
C GLU A 137 -4.13 5.73 -0.43
N ILE A 138 -4.81 4.66 -0.03
CA ILE A 138 -4.20 3.47 0.55
C ILE A 138 -4.38 2.30 -0.40
N LYS A 139 -3.29 1.62 -0.74
CA LYS A 139 -3.25 0.40 -1.55
C LYS A 139 -2.79 -0.78 -0.72
N LYS A 140 -3.49 -1.90 -0.85
CA LYS A 140 -3.08 -3.17 -0.24
C LYS A 140 -2.15 -3.91 -1.18
N VAL A 141 -0.84 -3.80 -0.96
CA VAL A 141 0.17 -4.45 -1.82
C VAL A 141 0.50 -5.88 -1.39
N SER A 142 0.19 -6.24 -0.13
CA SER A 142 0.31 -7.61 0.37
C SER A 142 -0.68 -7.89 1.50
N HIS A 143 -0.70 -9.12 2.02
CA HIS A 143 -1.53 -9.49 3.17
C HIS A 143 -1.16 -8.73 4.46
N THR A 144 0.03 -8.14 4.51
CA THR A 144 0.54 -7.43 5.69
C THR A 144 0.92 -5.98 5.41
N THR A 145 0.95 -5.55 4.13
CA THR A 145 1.50 -4.25 3.75
C THR A 145 0.44 -3.37 3.10
N LEU A 146 0.23 -2.21 3.69
CA LEU A 146 -0.56 -1.11 3.15
C LEU A 146 0.39 0.03 2.78
N VAL A 147 0.27 0.54 1.57
CA VAL A 147 1.06 1.69 1.10
C VAL A 147 0.14 2.88 0.93
N GLY A 148 0.46 3.97 1.61
CA GLY A 148 -0.24 5.23 1.50
C GLY A 148 0.46 6.19 0.53
N SER A 149 -0.32 6.98 -0.19
CA SER A 149 0.12 8.02 -1.12
C SER A 149 -0.85 9.19 -1.12
N CYS A 150 -0.43 10.31 -1.68
CA CYS A 150 -1.29 11.46 -1.90
C CYS A 150 -1.88 11.42 -3.33
N PRO A 151 -3.16 11.78 -3.53
CA PRO A 151 -3.68 12.08 -4.85
C PRO A 151 -2.81 13.11 -5.58
N GLU A 152 -2.55 12.89 -6.87
CA GLU A 152 -1.56 13.69 -7.62
C GLU A 152 -1.88 15.19 -7.62
N LEU A 153 -3.17 15.52 -7.70
CA LEU A 153 -3.63 16.92 -7.76
C LEU A 153 -3.28 17.76 -6.52
N ILE A 154 -3.29 17.13 -5.32
CA ILE A 154 -3.06 17.82 -4.04
C ILE A 154 -1.71 17.44 -3.41
N ARG A 155 -0.84 16.78 -4.17
CA ARG A 155 0.46 16.32 -3.68
C ARG A 155 1.34 17.48 -3.20
N TYR A 156 1.88 17.33 -1.99
CA TYR A 156 2.73 18.30 -1.27
C TYR A 156 2.01 19.53 -0.74
N PHE A 157 0.73 19.65 -0.94
CA PHE A 157 -0.06 20.72 -0.35
C PHE A 157 -0.59 20.30 1.03
N ILE A 158 -0.70 21.29 1.91
CA ILE A 158 -1.30 21.17 3.24
C ILE A 158 -2.20 22.39 3.49
N GLU A 159 -3.37 22.15 4.06
CA GLU A 159 -4.25 23.23 4.47
C GLU A 159 -4.02 23.56 5.94
N VAL A 160 -3.71 24.83 6.20
CA VAL A 160 -3.55 25.37 7.56
C VAL A 160 -4.63 26.41 7.79
N ARG A 161 -5.53 26.15 8.72
CA ARG A 161 -6.65 27.07 9.01
C ARG A 161 -6.14 28.45 9.42
N GLY A 162 -6.70 29.51 8.82
CA GLY A 162 -6.30 30.90 9.04
C GLY A 162 -5.09 31.36 8.21
N ILE A 163 -4.34 30.44 7.58
CA ILE A 163 -3.23 30.76 6.67
C ILE A 163 -3.62 30.42 5.22
N GLY A 164 -4.34 29.30 5.02
CA GLY A 164 -4.71 28.78 3.70
C GLY A 164 -3.86 27.59 3.27
N ILE A 165 -3.76 27.37 1.95
CA ILE A 165 -3.02 26.27 1.35
C ILE A 165 -1.56 26.65 1.16
N ILE A 166 -0.64 25.83 1.65
CA ILE A 166 0.80 25.99 1.49
C ILE A 166 1.42 24.77 0.79
N ASN A 167 2.49 24.99 0.03
CA ASN A 167 3.25 23.90 -0.60
C ASN A 167 4.47 23.57 0.25
N VAL A 168 4.43 22.42 0.92
CA VAL A 168 5.47 21.95 1.85
C VAL A 168 6.82 21.76 1.15
N LYS A 169 6.82 21.20 -0.05
CA LYS A 169 8.04 20.99 -0.83
C LYS A 169 8.75 22.28 -1.19
N GLN A 170 7.98 23.33 -1.53
CA GLN A 170 8.55 24.66 -1.85
C GLN A 170 9.04 25.39 -0.60
N MET A 171 8.34 25.24 0.54
CA MET A 171 8.70 25.94 1.78
C MET A 171 9.87 25.28 2.54
N PHE A 172 9.94 23.96 2.55
CA PHE A 172 10.88 23.21 3.40
C PHE A 172 11.88 22.34 2.60
N GLY A 173 11.78 22.35 1.27
CA GLY A 173 12.66 21.58 0.38
C GLY A 173 12.18 20.15 0.09
N VAL A 174 12.84 19.51 -0.89
CA VAL A 174 12.48 18.14 -1.35
C VAL A 174 12.60 17.08 -0.26
N GLN A 175 13.47 17.28 0.69
CA GLN A 175 13.67 16.35 1.83
C GLN A 175 12.48 16.32 2.80
N SER A 176 11.58 17.30 2.76
CA SER A 176 10.41 17.40 3.63
C SER A 176 9.19 16.61 3.16
N VAL A 177 9.27 15.99 1.98
CA VAL A 177 8.17 15.28 1.36
C VAL A 177 8.59 13.88 0.90
N LYS A 178 7.60 13.00 0.74
CA LYS A 178 7.78 11.65 0.21
C LYS A 178 6.53 11.25 -0.58
N ASP A 179 6.68 10.53 -1.68
CA ASP A 179 5.55 10.18 -2.56
C ASP A 179 4.69 9.05 -2.00
N THR A 180 5.33 8.07 -1.36
CA THR A 180 4.65 6.88 -0.80
C THR A 180 5.30 6.45 0.49
N GLN A 181 4.52 5.87 1.40
CA GLN A 181 5.01 5.29 2.65
C GLN A 181 4.14 4.11 3.07
N ASP A 182 4.77 3.06 3.60
CA ASP A 182 4.04 1.98 4.27
C ASP A 182 3.32 2.53 5.51
N ILE A 183 2.13 2.03 5.80
CA ILE A 183 1.37 2.43 6.99
C ILE A 183 1.68 1.45 8.11
N ASP A 184 2.46 1.90 9.08
CA ASP A 184 2.93 1.08 10.21
C ASP A 184 2.04 1.21 11.44
N ILE A 185 1.48 2.41 11.65
CA ILE A 185 0.71 2.74 12.85
C ILE A 185 -0.34 3.81 12.51
N ILE A 186 -1.49 3.72 13.18
CA ILE A 186 -2.54 4.72 13.11
C ILE A 186 -2.62 5.46 14.44
N ILE A 187 -2.67 6.79 14.36
CA ILE A 187 -2.96 7.66 15.50
C ILE A 187 -4.32 8.29 15.24
N LYS A 188 -5.32 7.85 16.00
CA LYS A 188 -6.65 8.41 15.97
C LYS A 188 -6.77 9.49 17.02
N LEU A 189 -6.83 10.75 16.58
CA LEU A 189 -7.07 11.90 17.45
C LEU A 189 -8.56 11.98 17.79
N GLU A 190 -8.89 12.17 19.05
CA GLU A 190 -10.24 12.38 19.55
C GLU A 190 -10.28 13.50 20.58
N TYR A 191 -11.38 14.23 20.65
CA TYR A 191 -11.54 15.22 21.69
C TYR A 191 -11.60 14.54 23.06
N TRP A 192 -10.98 15.16 24.05
CA TRP A 192 -11.00 14.62 25.40
C TRP A 192 -12.41 14.69 26.00
N GLU A 193 -12.87 13.57 26.51
CA GLU A 193 -14.17 13.45 27.19
C GLU A 193 -13.97 13.18 28.69
N LYS A 194 -14.68 13.95 29.53
CA LYS A 194 -14.66 13.74 30.98
C LYS A 194 -15.38 12.42 31.31
N GLY A 195 -14.69 11.53 32.03
CA GLY A 195 -15.22 10.23 32.45
C GLY A 195 -14.91 9.06 31.53
N LYS A 196 -14.38 9.30 30.32
CA LYS A 196 -13.88 8.25 29.43
C LYS A 196 -12.54 7.72 29.95
N ALA A 197 -12.42 6.40 30.10
CA ALA A 197 -11.15 5.76 30.47
C ALA A 197 -10.25 5.68 29.23
N TYR A 198 -9.07 6.26 29.32
CA TYR A 198 -8.03 6.16 28.30
C TYR A 198 -6.96 5.18 28.74
N ASP A 199 -6.50 4.34 27.81
CA ASP A 199 -5.38 3.43 28.11
C ASP A 199 -4.12 4.23 28.46
N ARG A 200 -3.56 3.94 29.65
CA ARG A 200 -2.35 4.60 30.15
C ARG A 200 -1.11 3.73 30.02
N LEU A 201 -1.28 2.44 29.93
CA LEU A 201 -0.17 1.48 29.98
C LEU A 201 0.23 1.01 28.58
N GLY A 202 -0.67 1.08 27.60
CA GLY A 202 -0.38 0.60 26.23
C GLY A 202 -0.15 -0.92 26.14
N ILE A 203 -0.68 -1.67 27.11
CA ILE A 203 -0.58 -3.15 27.14
C ILE A 203 -1.56 -3.75 26.12
N LYS A 204 -2.75 -3.17 26.02
CA LYS A 204 -3.76 -3.62 25.05
C LYS A 204 -3.55 -2.90 23.75
N GLU A 205 -3.32 -3.65 22.69
CA GLU A 205 -3.26 -3.10 21.34
C GLU A 205 -4.65 -3.03 20.74
N ASN A 206 -5.04 -1.85 20.29
CA ASN A 206 -6.21 -1.66 19.45
C ASN A 206 -5.78 -1.71 17.99
N TYR A 207 -6.68 -2.16 17.13
CA TYR A 207 -6.43 -2.28 15.71
C TYR A 207 -7.54 -1.60 14.92
N MET A 208 -7.16 -1.01 13.79
CA MET A 208 -8.10 -0.55 12.77
C MET A 208 -7.94 -1.44 11.54
N ASP A 209 -9.07 -1.90 11.00
CA ASP A 209 -9.07 -2.67 9.75
C ASP A 209 -9.07 -1.71 8.56
N ILE A 210 -8.10 -1.87 7.66
CA ILE A 210 -8.04 -1.19 6.37
C ILE A 210 -7.84 -2.26 5.30
N LEU A 211 -8.81 -2.43 4.43
CA LEU A 211 -8.78 -3.41 3.33
C LEU A 211 -8.48 -4.85 3.81
N GLY A 212 -8.96 -5.23 5.01
CA GLY A 212 -8.72 -6.52 5.63
C GLY A 212 -7.32 -6.69 6.25
N ASN A 213 -6.54 -5.61 6.39
CA ASN A 213 -5.30 -5.59 7.15
C ASN A 213 -5.51 -4.89 8.49
N LYS A 214 -5.13 -5.53 9.58
CA LYS A 214 -5.21 -4.95 10.93
C LYS A 214 -3.95 -4.12 11.21
N VAL A 215 -4.10 -2.82 11.36
CA VAL A 215 -3.01 -1.88 11.71
C VAL A 215 -3.18 -1.45 13.15
N VAL A 216 -2.09 -1.42 13.92
CA VAL A 216 -2.09 -0.94 15.32
C VAL A 216 -2.61 0.49 15.34
N CYS A 217 -3.58 0.77 16.23
CA CYS A 217 -4.23 2.06 16.35
C CYS A 217 -4.19 2.57 17.79
N HIS A 218 -3.63 3.77 17.97
CA HIS A 218 -3.65 4.47 19.27
C HIS A 218 -4.68 5.59 19.26
N ASN A 219 -5.63 5.55 20.20
CA ASN A 219 -6.58 6.63 20.41
C ASN A 219 -5.96 7.68 21.35
N ILE A 220 -5.71 8.86 20.82
CA ILE A 220 -5.02 9.93 21.52
C ILE A 220 -6.00 11.06 21.82
N PRO A 221 -6.34 11.30 23.12
CA PRO A 221 -7.20 12.42 23.49
C PRO A 221 -6.45 13.76 23.33
N VAL A 222 -7.05 14.68 22.58
CA VAL A 222 -6.52 16.02 22.36
C VAL A 222 -7.04 16.96 23.45
N ARG A 223 -6.10 17.69 24.06
CA ARG A 223 -6.38 18.78 25.02
C ARG A 223 -5.53 19.99 24.67
N PRO A 224 -5.96 21.21 25.01
CA PRO A 224 -5.11 22.38 24.92
C PRO A 224 -3.78 22.16 25.65
N GLY A 225 -2.67 22.55 25.03
CA GLY A 225 -1.31 22.42 25.57
C GLY A 225 -0.63 21.06 25.33
N ARG A 226 -1.29 20.06 24.72
CA ARG A 226 -0.61 18.82 24.30
C ARG A 226 0.11 19.01 22.96
N ASN A 227 1.38 18.67 22.93
CA ASN A 227 2.15 18.66 21.69
C ASN A 227 1.92 17.34 20.95
N LEU A 228 1.12 17.39 19.87
CA LEU A 228 0.77 16.21 19.08
C LEU A 228 1.97 15.64 18.32
N ALA A 229 2.90 16.48 17.88
CA ALA A 229 4.08 16.03 17.15
C ALA A 229 4.97 15.14 18.04
N ILE A 230 5.21 15.52 19.31
CA ILE A 230 5.96 14.70 20.27
C ILE A 230 5.26 13.35 20.50
N ILE A 231 3.93 13.35 20.59
CA ILE A 231 3.17 12.11 20.79
C ILE A 231 3.33 11.20 19.58
N CYS A 232 3.25 11.74 18.35
CA CYS A 232 3.44 10.98 17.11
C CYS A 232 4.86 10.43 17.01
N GLU A 233 5.89 11.22 17.32
CA GLU A 233 7.29 10.78 17.35
C GLU A 233 7.48 9.63 18.35
N SER A 234 6.95 9.78 19.57
CA SER A 234 7.04 8.75 20.61
C SER A 234 6.34 7.46 20.20
N ALA A 235 5.17 7.55 19.57
CA ALA A 235 4.43 6.41 19.10
C ALA A 235 5.17 5.67 17.96
N ALA A 236 5.76 6.40 17.01
CA ALA A 236 6.55 5.83 15.93
C ALA A 236 7.80 5.09 16.45
N VAL A 237 8.55 5.71 17.38
CA VAL A 237 9.73 5.09 18.00
C VAL A 237 9.34 3.85 18.80
N ASN A 238 8.26 3.91 19.59
CA ASN A 238 7.77 2.76 20.35
C ASN A 238 7.29 1.62 19.44
N CYS A 239 6.63 1.95 18.33
CA CYS A 239 6.24 0.96 17.32
C CYS A 239 7.47 0.23 16.74
N ARG A 240 8.52 0.98 16.40
CA ARG A 240 9.79 0.40 15.92
C ARG A 240 10.44 -0.49 16.96
N GLN A 241 10.49 -0.07 18.23
CA GLN A 241 11.06 -0.90 19.31
C GLN A 241 10.32 -2.21 19.47
N LYS A 242 8.96 -2.18 19.40
CA LYS A 242 8.14 -3.39 19.42
C LYS A 242 8.45 -4.33 18.23
N LYS A 243 8.60 -3.79 17.02
CA LYS A 243 9.01 -4.56 15.83
C LYS A 243 10.41 -5.21 16.03
N MET A 244 11.29 -4.57 16.76
CA MET A 244 12.61 -5.09 17.11
C MET A 244 12.60 -6.06 18.32
N GLY A 245 11.43 -6.37 18.87
CA GLY A 245 11.25 -7.33 19.96
C GLY A 245 11.26 -6.74 21.37
N TYR A 246 11.36 -5.41 21.55
CA TYR A 246 11.30 -4.78 22.84
C TYR A 246 9.94 -4.11 23.08
N ASN A 247 9.25 -4.52 24.14
CA ASN A 247 7.98 -3.92 24.58
C ASN A 247 8.13 -3.37 26.01
N ALA A 248 8.25 -2.05 26.14
CA ALA A 248 8.46 -1.38 27.42
C ALA A 248 7.30 -1.62 28.41
N ALA A 249 6.05 -1.66 27.94
CA ALA A 249 4.89 -1.92 28.80
C ALA A 249 4.93 -3.34 29.37
N GLN A 250 5.31 -4.32 28.54
CA GLN A 250 5.48 -5.71 28.97
C GLN A 250 6.63 -5.84 29.97
N ALA A 251 7.79 -5.24 29.67
CA ALA A 251 8.96 -5.27 30.53
C ALA A 251 8.66 -4.67 31.92
N LEU A 252 7.92 -3.56 31.97
CA LEU A 252 7.50 -2.95 33.24
C LEU A 252 6.53 -3.87 34.01
N ASN A 253 5.54 -4.45 33.30
CA ASN A 253 4.59 -5.37 33.93
C ASN A 253 5.29 -6.60 34.52
N ASP A 254 6.23 -7.19 33.80
CA ASP A 254 7.02 -8.34 34.27
C ASP A 254 7.90 -7.98 35.46
N ALA A 255 8.49 -6.79 35.48
CA ALA A 255 9.26 -6.29 36.62
C ALA A 255 8.38 -6.11 37.89
N ILE A 256 7.16 -5.56 37.72
CA ILE A 256 6.20 -5.40 38.83
C ILE A 256 5.77 -6.77 39.36
N MET A 257 5.44 -7.72 38.51
CA MET A 257 5.05 -9.06 38.92
C MET A 257 6.17 -9.81 39.63
N ASN A 258 7.40 -9.72 39.12
CA ASN A 258 8.57 -10.32 39.77
C ASN A 258 8.86 -9.71 41.16
N ASN A 259 8.74 -8.39 41.31
CA ASN A 259 8.89 -7.73 42.61
C ASN A 259 7.77 -8.13 43.59
N ALA A 260 6.54 -8.29 43.13
CA ALA A 260 5.42 -8.74 43.96
C ALA A 260 5.58 -10.21 44.42
N MET A 261 6.19 -11.05 43.59
CA MET A 261 6.49 -12.47 43.97
C MET A 261 7.67 -12.58 44.95
N ASN A 262 8.70 -11.71 44.80
CA ASN A 262 9.89 -11.72 45.65
C ASN A 262 9.74 -10.92 46.95
N GLY A 263 8.70 -10.07 47.06
CA GLY A 263 8.44 -9.24 48.26
C GLY A 263 7.56 -9.91 49.33
N ASN A 264 7.19 -11.16 49.16
CA ASN A 264 6.44 -11.96 50.13
C ASN A 264 7.35 -12.89 50.97
N HIS A 265 8.59 -12.46 51.25
CA HIS A 265 9.49 -13.11 52.23
C HIS A 265 9.88 -12.14 53.31
#